data_ea9b79147d2b4e55fe461a7c474654b8
#
_entry.id   ea9b79147d2b4e55fe461a7c474654b8
#
_cell.length_a   1.000
_cell.length_b   1.000
_cell.length_c   1.000
_cell.angle_alpha   90.00
_cell.angle_beta   90.00
_cell.angle_gamma   90.00
#
_symmetry.space_group_name_H-M   'P 1'
#
loop_
_entity.id
_entity.type
_entity.pdbx_description
1 polymer ?
#
loop_
_entity_poly.entity_id
_entity_poly.type
_entity_poly.pdbx_seq_one_letter_code
_entity_poly.pdbx_strand_id
1 'polypeptide(L)'
;HAMSRRQRQMCIRDRTYCGSKKLTDKIENYDIGKMLLSPTRSYAPLLKKIFEKVGRDKINGIIHCTGGGQTKILHFVDDLHIMKNNLFETPPIFKLIMNESNTEPKEMYKVFNMGHRMEIYTHPNYASDIIEISKTVGIDAKIIGEVLKSEKKKLSIQSELGNFEY
;
A
#
# COMPACT_ATOMS: atom_id res chain seq x y z
N HIS A 1 12.81 -5.33 -20.42
CA HIS A 1 14.30 -5.34 -20.32
C HIS A 1 14.90 -3.93 -20.13
N ALA A 2 14.31 -2.88 -20.68
CA ALA A 2 14.81 -1.50 -20.51
C ALA A 2 14.65 -0.93 -19.10
N MET A 3 13.56 -1.27 -18.40
CA MET A 3 13.35 -0.85 -17.00
C MET A 3 14.34 -1.51 -16.04
N SER A 4 14.70 -2.77 -16.25
CA SER A 4 15.66 -3.46 -15.38
C SER A 4 17.08 -2.89 -15.51
N ARG A 5 17.49 -2.41 -16.67
CA ARG A 5 18.78 -1.72 -16.87
C ARG A 5 18.82 -0.35 -16.19
N ARG A 6 17.73 0.42 -16.25
CA ARG A 6 17.61 1.73 -15.56
C ARG A 6 17.63 1.58 -14.04
N GLN A 7 16.91 0.60 -13.49
CA GLN A 7 16.97 0.28 -12.06
C GLN A 7 18.35 -0.19 -11.61
N ARG A 8 19.03 -1.05 -12.39
CA ARG A 8 20.41 -1.45 -12.11
C ARG A 8 21.41 -0.30 -12.19
N GLN A 9 21.26 0.63 -13.13
CA GLN A 9 22.14 1.81 -13.24
C GLN A 9 21.90 2.80 -12.11
N MET A 10 20.67 3.02 -11.67
CA MET A 10 20.37 3.81 -10.46
C MET A 10 20.98 3.16 -9.22
N CYS A 11 20.80 1.85 -9.00
CA CYS A 11 21.39 1.15 -7.86
C CYS A 11 22.93 1.11 -7.87
N ILE A 12 23.59 1.30 -9.01
CA ILE A 12 25.05 1.32 -9.12
C ILE A 12 25.62 2.73 -8.95
N ARG A 13 24.91 3.78 -9.34
CA ARG A 13 25.37 5.17 -9.19
C ARG A 13 25.15 5.72 -7.78
N ASP A 14 24.09 5.29 -7.08
CA ASP A 14 23.71 5.84 -5.79
C ASP A 14 24.05 4.88 -4.64
N ARG A 15 25.30 4.42 -4.58
CA ARG A 15 25.80 3.64 -3.43
C ARG A 15 26.03 4.48 -2.19
N THR A 16 25.88 5.80 -2.29
CA THR A 16 26.06 6.70 -1.18
C THR A 16 24.71 7.01 -0.57
N TYR A 17 24.53 6.66 0.69
CA TYR A 17 23.36 7.06 1.46
C TYR A 17 23.40 8.59 1.67
N CYS A 18 22.37 9.29 1.20
CA CYS A 18 22.26 10.74 1.25
C CYS A 18 21.38 11.26 2.41
N GLY A 19 20.79 10.38 3.19
CA GLY A 19 19.94 10.76 4.32
C GLY A 19 20.76 11.22 5.55
N SER A 20 20.12 11.98 6.44
CA SER A 20 20.72 12.50 7.65
C SER A 20 20.81 11.48 8.79
N LYS A 21 20.05 10.38 8.72
CA LYS A 21 19.85 9.41 9.79
C LYS A 21 20.75 8.18 9.66
N LYS A 22 21.17 7.64 10.80
CA LYS A 22 21.89 6.36 10.89
C LYS A 22 20.90 5.21 11.14
N LEU A 23 21.29 3.99 10.78
CA LEU A 23 20.48 2.79 11.03
C LEU A 23 20.20 2.53 12.52
N THR A 24 21.07 3.02 13.40
CA THR A 24 20.94 2.93 14.87
C THR A 24 20.10 4.02 15.48
N ASP A 25 19.77 5.08 14.73
CA ASP A 25 18.90 6.14 15.23
C ASP A 25 17.50 5.60 15.44
N LYS A 26 16.79 6.16 16.42
CA LYS A 26 15.43 5.71 16.77
C LYS A 26 14.38 6.68 16.27
N ILE A 27 13.27 6.09 15.83
CA ILE A 27 12.00 6.78 15.63
C ILE A 27 11.01 6.08 16.54
N GLU A 28 10.41 6.83 17.47
CA GLU A 28 9.60 6.26 18.55
C GLU A 28 10.42 5.20 19.33
N ASN A 29 9.96 3.94 19.33
CA ASN A 29 10.60 2.83 20.05
C ASN A 29 11.42 1.90 19.15
N TYR A 30 11.58 2.22 17.86
CA TYR A 30 12.22 1.34 16.89
C TYR A 30 13.47 1.96 16.28
N ASP A 31 14.53 1.15 16.11
CA ASP A 31 15.68 1.52 15.31
C ASP A 31 15.30 1.59 13.83
N ILE A 32 15.80 2.60 13.13
CA ILE A 32 15.54 2.77 11.68
C ILE A 32 15.93 1.52 10.89
N GLY A 33 17.07 0.92 11.23
CA GLY A 33 17.51 -0.32 10.61
C GLY A 33 16.50 -1.46 10.76
N LYS A 34 15.90 -1.62 11.94
CA LYS A 34 14.86 -2.64 12.16
C LYS A 34 13.60 -2.35 11.37
N MET A 35 13.19 -1.08 11.26
CA MET A 35 12.04 -0.70 10.46
C MET A 35 12.25 -0.99 8.97
N LEU A 36 13.43 -0.66 8.43
CA LEU A 36 13.79 -0.92 7.04
C LEU A 36 13.87 -2.41 6.71
N LEU A 37 14.37 -3.22 7.64
CA LEU A 37 14.51 -4.66 7.50
C LEU A 37 13.25 -5.44 7.90
N SER A 38 12.18 -4.75 8.30
CA SER A 38 10.92 -5.41 8.63
C SER A 38 10.41 -6.25 7.44
N PRO A 39 10.24 -7.57 7.59
CA PRO A 39 9.90 -8.43 6.48
C PRO A 39 8.49 -8.18 5.97
N THR A 40 8.28 -8.36 4.68
CA THR A 40 6.95 -8.39 4.09
C THR A 40 6.22 -9.64 4.60
N ARG A 41 5.01 -9.46 5.14
CA ARG A 41 4.17 -10.57 5.59
C ARG A 41 3.72 -11.42 4.40
N SER A 42 3.72 -12.73 4.58
CA SER A 42 3.03 -13.63 3.65
C SER A 42 1.52 -13.57 3.90
N TYR A 43 0.75 -13.23 2.86
CA TYR A 43 -0.71 -13.19 2.91
C TYR A 43 -1.37 -14.50 2.47
N ALA A 44 -0.60 -15.51 2.06
CA ALA A 44 -1.13 -16.78 1.60
C ALA A 44 -2.04 -17.48 2.63
N PRO A 45 -1.69 -17.54 3.93
CA PRO A 45 -2.58 -18.13 4.94
C PRO A 45 -3.89 -17.36 5.12
N LEU A 46 -3.85 -16.03 5.01
CA LEU A 46 -5.03 -15.17 5.07
C LEU A 46 -5.94 -15.44 3.87
N LEU A 47 -5.39 -15.39 2.67
CA LEU A 47 -6.15 -15.59 1.42
C LEU A 47 -6.79 -16.98 1.37
N LYS A 48 -6.06 -18.02 1.83
CA LYS A 48 -6.63 -19.36 1.95
C LYS A 48 -7.89 -19.36 2.82
N LYS A 49 -7.84 -18.78 4.01
CA LYS A 49 -9.00 -18.71 4.91
C LYS A 49 -10.15 -17.88 4.31
N ILE A 50 -9.86 -16.79 3.64
CA ILE A 50 -10.88 -15.97 2.97
C ILE A 50 -11.57 -16.79 1.88
N PHE A 51 -10.82 -17.48 1.01
CA PHE A 51 -11.40 -18.29 -0.05
C PHE A 51 -12.20 -19.48 0.46
N GLU A 52 -11.78 -20.08 1.58
CA GLU A 52 -12.51 -21.19 2.22
C GLU A 52 -13.81 -20.73 2.88
N LYS A 53 -13.85 -19.56 3.50
CA LYS A 53 -15.01 -19.08 4.27
C LYS A 53 -15.96 -18.20 3.46
N VAL A 54 -15.44 -17.29 2.66
CA VAL A 54 -16.23 -16.32 1.87
C VAL A 54 -16.51 -16.84 0.47
N GLY A 55 -15.57 -17.57 -0.12
CA GLY A 55 -15.64 -18.03 -1.49
C GLY A 55 -14.83 -17.12 -2.43
N ARG A 56 -14.09 -17.74 -3.36
CA ARG A 56 -13.28 -17.01 -4.33
C ARG A 56 -14.14 -16.20 -5.31
N ASP A 57 -15.32 -16.69 -5.65
CA ASP A 57 -16.29 -16.04 -6.53
C ASP A 57 -16.88 -14.73 -5.97
N LYS A 58 -16.71 -14.48 -4.68
CA LYS A 58 -17.12 -13.23 -4.00
C LYS A 58 -16.03 -12.16 -3.99
N ILE A 59 -14.84 -12.48 -4.45
CA ILE A 59 -13.70 -11.55 -4.49
C ILE A 59 -13.52 -11.05 -5.91
N ASN A 60 -13.77 -9.76 -6.12
CA ASN A 60 -13.67 -9.11 -7.44
C ASN A 60 -12.21 -8.82 -7.84
N GLY A 61 -11.34 -8.60 -6.87
CA GLY A 61 -9.92 -8.37 -7.13
C GLY A 61 -9.09 -8.32 -5.87
N ILE A 62 -7.80 -8.60 -6.03
CA ILE A 62 -6.80 -8.50 -4.95
C ILE A 62 -5.59 -7.78 -5.53
N ILE A 63 -5.18 -6.71 -4.86
CA ILE A 63 -3.99 -5.94 -5.23
C ILE A 63 -2.96 -6.02 -4.12
N HIS A 64 -1.81 -6.58 -4.42
CA HIS A 64 -0.64 -6.47 -3.54
C HIS A 64 0.08 -5.17 -3.88
N CYS A 65 -0.01 -4.19 -2.98
CA CYS A 65 0.51 -2.83 -3.14
C CYS A 65 2.05 -2.82 -3.02
N THR A 66 2.73 -3.36 -4.02
CA THR A 66 4.19 -3.32 -4.21
C THR A 66 4.56 -2.11 -5.08
N GLY A 67 5.43 -2.24 -6.10
CA GLY A 67 5.70 -1.14 -7.03
C GLY A 67 4.41 -0.56 -7.62
N GLY A 68 4.32 0.77 -7.68
CA GLY A 68 3.10 1.50 -8.03
C GLY A 68 2.22 1.88 -6.83
N GLY A 69 2.63 1.47 -5.63
CA GLY A 69 2.00 1.91 -4.37
C GLY A 69 0.48 1.81 -4.36
N GLN A 70 -0.16 2.90 -3.98
CA GLN A 70 -1.61 3.01 -3.91
C GLN A 70 -2.28 3.20 -5.29
N THR A 71 -1.52 3.61 -6.30
CA THR A 71 -2.04 3.82 -7.67
C THR A 71 -2.03 2.57 -8.53
N LYS A 72 -1.49 1.46 -8.02
CA LYS A 72 -1.37 0.20 -8.75
C LYS A 72 -2.69 -0.32 -9.32
N ILE A 73 -3.80 -0.10 -8.63
CA ILE A 73 -5.14 -0.50 -9.07
C ILE A 73 -5.50 0.08 -10.45
N LEU A 74 -5.03 1.27 -10.81
CA LEU A 74 -5.30 1.92 -12.09
C LEU A 74 -4.77 1.16 -13.30
N HIS A 75 -3.90 0.17 -13.10
CA HIS A 75 -3.43 -0.72 -14.18
C HIS A 75 -4.41 -1.85 -14.49
N PHE A 76 -5.44 -2.05 -13.67
CA PHE A 76 -6.34 -3.20 -13.71
C PHE A 76 -7.81 -2.81 -13.87
N VAL A 77 -8.10 -1.52 -13.94
CA VAL A 77 -9.46 -0.99 -14.10
C VAL A 77 -9.48 0.05 -15.21
N ASP A 78 -10.64 0.22 -15.84
CA ASP A 78 -10.85 1.23 -16.88
C ASP A 78 -11.94 2.23 -16.44
N ASP A 79 -13.21 1.85 -16.49
CA ASP A 79 -14.34 2.78 -16.28
C ASP A 79 -14.81 2.79 -14.82
N LEU A 80 -13.86 2.92 -13.90
CA LEU A 80 -14.11 2.93 -12.46
C LEU A 80 -13.40 4.09 -11.75
N HIS A 81 -14.07 4.65 -10.77
CA HIS A 81 -13.50 5.58 -9.82
C HIS A 81 -13.28 4.85 -8.48
N ILE A 82 -12.02 4.70 -8.10
CA ILE A 82 -11.63 4.15 -6.81
C ILE A 82 -11.49 5.31 -5.84
N MET A 83 -12.29 5.34 -4.79
CA MET A 83 -12.20 6.34 -3.73
C MET A 83 -11.66 5.71 -2.44
N LYS A 84 -10.52 6.20 -1.96
CA LYS A 84 -9.86 5.78 -0.73
C LYS A 84 -9.91 6.94 0.27
N ASN A 85 -10.83 6.87 1.24
CA ASN A 85 -11.14 7.97 2.15
C ASN A 85 -11.04 7.59 3.64
N ASN A 86 -10.64 6.35 3.94
CA ASN A 86 -10.49 5.85 5.30
C ASN A 86 -9.20 5.03 5.41
N LEU A 87 -8.07 5.65 5.12
CA LEU A 87 -6.77 4.99 5.16
C LEU A 87 -6.30 4.72 6.60
N PHE A 88 -5.39 3.76 6.76
CA PHE A 88 -4.61 3.65 8.00
C PHE A 88 -3.70 4.86 8.15
N GLU A 89 -3.29 5.14 9.38
CA GLU A 89 -2.25 6.13 9.64
C GLU A 89 -0.95 5.76 8.91
N THR A 90 -0.27 6.79 8.38
CA THR A 90 0.99 6.58 7.66
C THR A 90 2.08 6.09 8.62
N PRO A 91 2.67 4.91 8.38
CA PRO A 91 3.74 4.40 9.22
C PRO A 91 4.94 5.35 9.32
N PRO A 92 5.60 5.42 10.48
CA PRO A 92 6.72 6.35 10.74
C PRO A 92 7.84 6.27 9.72
N ILE A 93 8.11 5.08 9.16
CA ILE A 93 9.14 4.90 8.14
C ILE A 93 8.85 5.69 6.85
N PHE A 94 7.58 5.79 6.42
CA PHE A 94 7.22 6.55 5.22
C PHE A 94 7.25 8.06 5.50
N LYS A 95 6.87 8.50 6.70
CA LYS A 95 7.05 9.90 7.15
C LYS A 95 8.53 10.28 7.13
N LEU A 96 9.40 9.39 7.63
CA LEU A 96 10.85 9.60 7.57
C LEU A 96 11.35 9.71 6.12
N ILE A 97 11.02 8.75 5.26
CA ILE A 97 11.45 8.75 3.85
C ILE A 97 11.00 10.04 3.15
N MET A 98 9.75 10.44 3.35
CA MET A 98 9.20 11.66 2.77
C MET A 98 10.00 12.90 3.19
N ASN A 99 10.31 13.02 4.48
CA ASN A 99 11.05 14.16 5.02
C ASN A 99 12.51 14.19 4.55
N GLU A 100 13.21 13.04 4.57
CA GLU A 100 14.62 12.96 4.15
C GLU A 100 14.81 13.16 2.64
N SER A 101 13.82 12.78 1.83
CA SER A 101 13.86 12.90 0.37
C SER A 101 13.20 14.17 -0.16
N ASN A 102 12.51 14.95 0.68
CA ASN A 102 11.65 16.05 0.28
C ASN A 102 10.64 15.66 -0.83
N THR A 103 10.15 14.41 -0.77
CA THR A 103 9.21 13.89 -1.76
C THR A 103 7.80 14.38 -1.44
N GLU A 104 7.10 14.91 -2.46
CA GLU A 104 5.72 15.34 -2.32
C GLU A 104 4.79 14.19 -1.91
N PRO A 105 3.82 14.42 -1.01
CA PRO A 105 2.89 13.37 -0.56
C PRO A 105 2.18 12.63 -1.69
N LYS A 106 1.81 13.33 -2.75
CA LYS A 106 1.20 12.73 -3.94
C LYS A 106 2.10 11.67 -4.58
N GLU A 107 3.40 11.94 -4.71
CA GLU A 107 4.36 10.98 -5.26
C GLU A 107 4.63 9.83 -4.28
N MET A 108 4.61 10.08 -2.96
CA MET A 108 4.72 9.03 -1.95
C MET A 108 3.63 7.96 -2.11
N TYR A 109 2.36 8.35 -2.29
CA TYR A 109 1.26 7.41 -2.53
C TYR A 109 1.37 6.67 -3.86
N LYS A 110 2.00 7.26 -4.86
CA LYS A 110 2.25 6.63 -6.15
C LYS A 110 3.37 5.58 -6.12
N VAL A 111 4.38 5.80 -5.29
CA VAL A 111 5.56 4.92 -5.20
C VAL A 111 5.40 3.88 -4.10
N PHE A 112 4.92 4.29 -2.92
CA PHE A 112 4.86 3.47 -1.71
C PHE A 112 3.45 3.04 -1.35
N ASN A 113 3.33 1.93 -0.64
CA ASN A 113 2.05 1.42 -0.16
C ASN A 113 1.48 2.22 1.03
N MET A 114 2.24 3.08 1.66
CA MET A 114 1.85 3.96 2.77
C MET A 114 1.13 3.23 3.91
N GLY A 115 1.54 1.97 4.17
CA GLY A 115 0.95 1.11 5.20
C GLY A 115 -0.09 0.10 4.70
N HIS A 116 -0.60 0.27 3.48
CA HIS A 116 -1.61 -0.61 2.88
C HIS A 116 -0.94 -1.62 1.95
N ARG A 117 -0.58 -2.78 2.46
CA ARG A 117 0.20 -3.78 1.72
C ARG A 117 -0.65 -4.61 0.76
N MET A 118 -1.93 -4.82 1.10
CA MET A 118 -2.87 -5.58 0.28
C MET A 118 -4.25 -4.94 0.32
N GLU A 119 -4.89 -4.88 -0.82
CA GLU A 119 -6.27 -4.45 -0.99
C GLU A 119 -7.10 -5.60 -1.54
N ILE A 120 -8.30 -5.78 -1.01
CA ILE A 120 -9.28 -6.78 -1.45
C ILE A 120 -10.53 -6.03 -1.88
N TYR A 121 -10.95 -6.24 -3.10
CA TYR A 121 -12.15 -5.66 -3.70
C TYR A 121 -13.26 -6.69 -3.68
N THR A 122 -14.35 -6.39 -3.01
CA THR A 122 -15.48 -7.30 -2.81
C THR A 122 -16.78 -6.53 -2.61
N HIS A 123 -17.91 -7.23 -2.67
CA HIS A 123 -19.19 -6.63 -2.32
C HIS A 123 -19.25 -6.29 -0.80
N PRO A 124 -19.87 -5.16 -0.40
CA PRO A 124 -19.93 -4.73 1.00
C PRO A 124 -20.39 -5.79 2.00
N ASN A 125 -21.29 -6.68 1.59
CA ASN A 125 -21.82 -7.74 2.46
C ASN A 125 -20.77 -8.73 2.97
N TYR A 126 -19.62 -8.84 2.31
CA TYR A 126 -18.54 -9.74 2.69
C TYR A 126 -17.37 -9.05 3.41
N ALA A 127 -17.42 -7.71 3.51
CA ALA A 127 -16.32 -6.93 4.07
C ALA A 127 -16.08 -7.23 5.57
N SER A 128 -17.16 -7.37 6.35
CA SER A 128 -17.09 -7.72 7.77
C SER A 128 -16.43 -9.07 8.01
N ASP A 129 -16.83 -10.09 7.22
CA ASP A 129 -16.28 -11.44 7.35
C ASP A 129 -14.78 -11.46 7.05
N ILE A 130 -14.36 -10.73 5.99
CA ILE A 130 -12.95 -10.61 5.63
C ILE A 130 -12.14 -9.93 6.74
N ILE A 131 -12.68 -8.87 7.36
CA ILE A 131 -12.05 -8.17 8.48
C ILE A 131 -11.90 -9.11 9.69
N GLU A 132 -12.94 -9.87 10.03
CA GLU A 132 -12.88 -10.83 11.12
C GLU A 132 -11.85 -11.94 10.86
N ILE A 133 -11.84 -12.51 9.65
CA ILE A 133 -10.84 -13.50 9.25
C ILE A 133 -9.44 -12.94 9.39
N SER A 134 -9.21 -11.68 8.98
CA SER A 134 -7.90 -11.01 9.08
C SER A 134 -7.43 -10.92 10.53
N LYS A 135 -8.32 -10.59 11.46
CA LYS A 135 -8.02 -10.57 12.90
C LYS A 135 -7.54 -11.92 13.42
N THR A 136 -8.10 -13.05 12.92
CA THR A 136 -7.69 -14.40 13.36
C THR A 136 -6.25 -14.75 13.01
N VAL A 137 -5.63 -14.02 12.10
CA VAL A 137 -4.22 -14.21 11.69
C VAL A 137 -3.34 -13.02 12.10
N GLY A 138 -3.85 -12.15 12.99
CA GLY A 138 -3.11 -11.00 13.52
C GLY A 138 -2.80 -9.93 12.46
N ILE A 139 -3.70 -9.74 11.51
CA ILE A 139 -3.57 -8.72 10.46
C ILE A 139 -4.73 -7.73 10.61
N ASP A 140 -4.38 -6.46 10.82
CA ASP A 140 -5.37 -5.39 10.85
C ASP A 140 -5.95 -5.17 9.45
N ALA A 141 -7.27 -5.05 9.41
CA ALA A 141 -8.01 -4.78 8.19
C ALA A 141 -9.18 -3.83 8.48
N LYS A 142 -9.50 -3.00 7.52
CA LYS A 142 -10.68 -2.12 7.55
C LYS A 142 -11.16 -1.80 6.15
N ILE A 143 -12.38 -1.29 6.04
CA ILE A 143 -12.87 -0.71 4.79
C ILE A 143 -12.15 0.62 4.59
N ILE A 144 -11.35 0.73 3.52
CA ILE A 144 -10.53 1.91 3.22
C ILE A 144 -11.19 2.85 2.21
N GLY A 145 -12.27 2.41 1.57
CA GLY A 145 -12.95 3.21 0.54
C GLY A 145 -13.96 2.39 -0.24
N GLU A 146 -14.34 2.90 -1.39
CA GLU A 146 -15.37 2.33 -2.25
C GLU A 146 -15.00 2.43 -3.74
N VAL A 147 -15.72 1.67 -4.56
CA VAL A 147 -15.59 1.66 -6.02
C VAL A 147 -16.87 2.18 -6.64
N LEU A 148 -16.77 3.21 -7.44
CA LEU A 148 -17.89 3.86 -8.12
C LEU A 148 -17.78 3.69 -9.64
N LYS A 149 -18.91 3.74 -10.33
CA LYS A 149 -18.92 3.82 -11.79
C LYS A 149 -18.36 5.17 -12.26
N SER A 150 -17.60 5.17 -13.32
CA SER A 150 -17.03 6.38 -13.92
C SER A 150 -16.86 6.17 -15.43
N GLU A 151 -16.83 7.24 -16.21
CA GLU A 151 -16.54 7.17 -17.65
C GLU A 151 -15.04 6.98 -17.95
N LYS A 152 -14.20 7.19 -16.94
CA LYS A 152 -12.74 7.05 -17.05
C LYS A 152 -12.20 6.47 -15.74
N LYS A 153 -11.08 5.77 -15.83
CA LYS A 153 -10.38 5.33 -14.63
C LYS A 153 -9.90 6.53 -13.82
N LYS A 154 -10.20 6.52 -12.54
CA LYS A 154 -9.86 7.57 -11.58
C LYS A 154 -9.57 6.98 -10.22
N LEU A 155 -8.60 7.54 -9.52
CA LEU A 155 -8.33 7.26 -8.12
C LEU A 155 -8.31 8.56 -7.34
N SER A 156 -9.11 8.65 -6.28
CA SER A 156 -9.06 9.72 -5.29
C SER A 156 -8.60 9.17 -3.96
N ILE A 157 -7.63 9.84 -3.35
CA ILE A 157 -7.10 9.50 -2.03
C ILE A 157 -7.34 10.69 -1.11
N GLN A 158 -8.01 10.44 0.02
CA GLN A 158 -8.16 11.39 1.13
C GLN A 158 -7.40 10.84 2.33
N SER A 159 -6.44 11.60 2.82
CA SER A 159 -5.54 11.16 3.89
C SER A 159 -5.13 12.31 4.81
N GLU A 160 -4.42 11.99 5.88
CA GLU A 160 -3.80 12.99 6.76
C GLU A 160 -2.80 13.92 6.05
N LEU A 161 -2.24 13.48 4.92
CA LEU A 161 -1.25 14.23 4.13
C LEU A 161 -1.89 15.10 3.05
N GLY A 162 -3.21 15.01 2.86
CA GLY A 162 -3.96 15.78 1.88
C GLY A 162 -4.88 14.94 0.99
N ASN A 163 -5.47 15.59 0.00
CA ASN A 163 -6.36 15.00 -0.99
C ASN A 163 -5.67 14.96 -2.35
N PHE A 164 -5.67 13.80 -2.99
CA PHE A 164 -4.94 13.57 -4.25
C PHE A 164 -5.84 12.88 -5.28
N GLU A 165 -5.67 13.26 -6.53
CA GLU A 165 -6.32 12.62 -7.68
C GLU A 165 -5.27 12.12 -8.68
N TYR A 166 -5.53 10.93 -9.25
CA TYR A 166 -4.69 10.25 -10.25
C TYR A 166 -5.52 9.73 -11.40
#